data_7de3ec5c06beef8a236afbc1adbb00da
#
_entry.id   7de3ec5c06beef8a236afbc1adbb00da
#
_cell.length_a   1.000
_cell.length_b   1.000
_cell.length_c   1.000
_cell.angle_alpha   90.00
_cell.angle_beta   90.00
_cell.angle_gamma   90.00
#
_symmetry.space_group_name_H-M   'P 1'
#
loop_
_entity.id
_entity.type
_entity.pdbx_description
1 polymer ?
#
loop_
_entity_poly.entity_id
_entity_poly.type
_entity_poly.pdbx_seq_one_letter_code
_entity_poly.pdbx_strand_id
1 'polypeptide(L)'
;MEATLADRLALLLSNLSIKQLDFAKQIRFTQSYVSMVLSGNKVSPSTRFYDAICREFNVNPEWLKNGKGDIYIIPGLPLQSTDAELLAKFHLLPEQEQHMIEEIINAFLIKTMTSAEKIK
;
A
#
# COMPACT_ATOMS: atom_id res chain seq x y z
N MET A 1 -3.51 -21.08 12.43
CA MET A 1 -2.73 -21.31 11.20
C MET A 1 -2.08 -20.02 10.74
N GLU A 2 -0.82 -20.09 10.40
CA GLU A 2 -0.14 -18.91 9.88
C GLU A 2 -0.59 -18.64 8.44
N ALA A 3 -0.75 -17.37 8.12
CA ALA A 3 -1.08 -16.95 6.76
C ALA A 3 0.08 -17.25 5.82
N THR A 4 -0.22 -17.77 4.65
CA THR A 4 0.77 -18.01 3.61
C THR A 4 1.06 -16.73 2.84
N LEU A 5 2.08 -16.74 1.99
CA LEU A 5 2.35 -15.61 1.09
C LEU A 5 1.13 -15.31 0.23
N ALA A 6 0.44 -16.35 -0.27
CA ALA A 6 -0.78 -16.19 -1.06
C ALA A 6 -1.85 -15.44 -0.27
N ASP A 7 -2.04 -15.79 1.01
CA ASP A 7 -2.99 -15.13 1.88
C ASP A 7 -2.64 -13.66 2.11
N ARG A 8 -1.36 -13.40 2.37
CA ARG A 8 -0.88 -12.02 2.59
C ARG A 8 -1.04 -11.17 1.32
N LEU A 9 -0.71 -11.74 0.17
CA LEU A 9 -0.85 -11.01 -1.09
C LEU A 9 -2.32 -10.71 -1.40
N ALA A 10 -3.20 -11.68 -1.16
CA ALA A 10 -4.65 -11.47 -1.33
C ALA A 10 -5.16 -10.37 -0.40
N LEU A 11 -4.70 -10.35 0.84
CA LEU A 11 -5.06 -9.31 1.80
C LEU A 11 -4.58 -7.94 1.31
N LEU A 12 -3.36 -7.86 0.82
CA LEU A 12 -2.79 -6.61 0.30
C LEU A 12 -3.63 -6.06 -0.85
N LEU A 13 -3.97 -6.91 -1.82
CA LEU A 13 -4.80 -6.50 -2.95
C LEU A 13 -6.16 -6.00 -2.49
N SER A 14 -6.75 -6.67 -1.52
CA SER A 14 -8.04 -6.27 -0.95
C SER A 14 -7.93 -4.91 -0.24
N ASN A 15 -6.90 -4.72 0.57
CA ASN A 15 -6.69 -3.47 1.30
C ASN A 15 -6.49 -2.29 0.35
N LEU A 16 -5.77 -2.51 -0.76
CA LEU A 16 -5.51 -1.47 -1.75
C LEU A 16 -6.67 -1.30 -2.73
N SER A 17 -7.65 -2.20 -2.70
CA SER A 17 -8.79 -2.20 -3.63
C SER A 17 -8.33 -2.19 -5.09
N ILE A 18 -7.32 -2.99 -5.40
CA ILE A 18 -6.70 -3.04 -6.72
C ILE A 18 -6.89 -4.43 -7.33
N LYS A 19 -7.10 -4.46 -8.64
CA LYS A 19 -7.25 -5.72 -9.38
C LYS A 19 -5.88 -6.33 -9.70
N GLN A 20 -5.85 -7.65 -9.88
CA GLN A 20 -4.62 -8.37 -10.22
C GLN A 20 -3.88 -7.76 -11.41
N LEU A 21 -4.61 -7.42 -12.46
CA LEU A 21 -3.99 -6.87 -13.67
C LEU A 21 -3.30 -5.53 -13.38
N ASP A 22 -3.99 -4.66 -12.66
CA ASP A 22 -3.44 -3.35 -12.32
C ASP A 22 -2.26 -3.46 -11.36
N PHE A 23 -2.35 -4.38 -10.39
CA PHE A 23 -1.25 -4.67 -9.48
C PHE A 23 -0.02 -5.15 -10.24
N ALA A 24 -0.22 -6.10 -11.17
CA ALA A 24 0.86 -6.65 -11.98
C ALA A 24 1.54 -5.54 -12.79
N LYS A 25 0.75 -4.65 -13.38
CA LYS A 25 1.28 -3.51 -14.13
C LYS A 25 2.12 -2.58 -13.27
N GLN A 26 1.65 -2.30 -12.06
CA GLN A 26 2.36 -1.40 -11.13
C GLN A 26 3.74 -1.96 -10.75
N ILE A 27 3.83 -3.25 -10.50
CA ILE A 27 5.09 -3.88 -10.12
C ILE A 27 5.90 -4.38 -11.32
N ARG A 28 5.37 -4.19 -12.55
CA ARG A 28 6.00 -4.59 -13.80
C ARG A 28 6.24 -6.09 -13.90
N PHE A 29 5.24 -6.85 -13.49
CA PHE A 29 5.20 -8.30 -13.65
C PHE A 29 3.98 -8.65 -14.49
N THR A 30 3.92 -9.90 -14.94
CA THR A 30 2.74 -10.37 -15.69
C THR A 30 1.61 -10.72 -14.73
N GLN A 31 0.37 -10.62 -15.21
CA GLN A 31 -0.78 -11.06 -14.44
C GLN A 31 -0.68 -12.55 -14.10
N SER A 32 -0.14 -13.34 -15.02
CA SER A 32 0.06 -14.78 -14.81
C SER A 32 0.96 -15.05 -13.61
N TYR A 33 2.04 -14.27 -13.46
CA TYR A 33 2.95 -14.41 -12.33
C TYR A 33 2.21 -14.14 -11.01
N VAL A 34 1.50 -13.01 -10.94
CA VAL A 34 0.72 -12.64 -9.76
C VAL A 34 -0.32 -13.70 -9.45
N SER A 35 -1.01 -14.20 -10.47
CA SER A 35 -2.02 -15.23 -10.32
C SER A 35 -1.43 -16.53 -9.75
N MET A 36 -0.24 -16.92 -10.20
CA MET A 36 0.43 -18.11 -9.67
C MET A 36 0.80 -17.97 -8.19
N VAL A 37 1.23 -16.78 -7.77
CA VAL A 37 1.52 -16.53 -6.35
C VAL A 37 0.24 -16.57 -5.54
N LEU A 38 -0.82 -15.92 -6.02
CA LEU A 38 -2.11 -15.88 -5.32
C LEU A 38 -2.76 -17.25 -5.19
N SER A 39 -2.56 -18.13 -6.17
CA SER A 39 -3.12 -19.48 -6.13
C SER A 39 -2.32 -20.43 -5.25
N GLY A 40 -1.13 -20.02 -4.82
CA GLY A 40 -0.23 -20.87 -4.05
C GLY A 40 0.64 -21.78 -4.91
N ASN A 41 0.52 -21.72 -6.23
CA ASN A 41 1.34 -22.53 -7.14
C ASN A 41 2.79 -22.08 -7.19
N LYS A 42 3.05 -20.82 -6.85
CA LYS A 42 4.41 -20.28 -6.75
C LYS A 42 4.64 -19.79 -5.33
N VAL A 43 5.33 -20.62 -4.54
CA VAL A 43 5.52 -20.36 -3.11
C VAL A 43 6.83 -19.60 -2.79
N SER A 44 7.74 -19.52 -3.76
CA SER A 44 9.03 -18.84 -3.59
C SER A 44 9.28 -17.92 -4.77
N PRO A 45 8.57 -16.77 -4.84
CA PRO A 45 8.81 -15.82 -5.91
C PRO A 45 10.19 -15.18 -5.80
N SER A 46 10.62 -14.53 -6.88
CA SER A 46 11.94 -13.91 -6.94
C SER A 46 12.06 -12.73 -5.95
N THR A 47 13.28 -12.42 -5.55
CA THR A 47 13.56 -11.24 -4.73
C THR A 47 13.04 -9.97 -5.40
N ARG A 48 13.17 -9.89 -6.72
CA ARG A 48 12.68 -8.74 -7.48
C ARG A 48 11.18 -8.54 -7.31
N PHE A 49 10.40 -9.62 -7.19
CA PHE A 49 8.97 -9.56 -6.96
C PHE A 49 8.66 -8.89 -5.62
N TYR A 50 9.31 -9.34 -4.54
CA TYR A 50 9.13 -8.74 -3.22
C TYR A 50 9.57 -7.28 -3.22
N ASP A 51 10.73 -6.98 -3.79
CA ASP A 51 11.27 -5.63 -3.82
C ASP A 51 10.35 -4.66 -4.57
N ALA A 52 9.78 -5.12 -5.68
CA ALA A 52 8.87 -4.30 -6.47
C ALA A 52 7.61 -3.95 -5.67
N ILE A 53 7.02 -4.94 -4.97
CA ILE A 53 5.83 -4.70 -4.15
C ILE A 53 6.15 -3.71 -3.03
N CYS A 54 7.24 -3.94 -2.32
CA CYS A 54 7.60 -3.09 -1.18
C CYS A 54 7.88 -1.66 -1.62
N ARG A 55 8.52 -1.49 -2.76
CA ARG A 55 8.86 -0.16 -3.30
C ARG A 55 7.60 0.58 -3.79
N GLU A 56 6.73 -0.11 -4.51
CA GLU A 56 5.58 0.55 -5.14
C GLU A 56 4.46 0.88 -4.13
N PHE A 57 4.31 0.07 -3.10
CA PHE A 57 3.17 0.18 -2.19
C PHE A 57 3.56 0.43 -0.74
N ASN A 58 4.82 0.72 -0.47
CA ASN A 58 5.32 0.96 0.89
C ASN A 58 5.05 -0.19 1.83
N VAL A 59 5.16 -1.41 1.32
CA VAL A 59 4.91 -2.63 2.10
C VAL A 59 6.16 -3.02 2.88
N ASN A 60 5.95 -3.45 4.11
CA ASN A 60 7.03 -3.93 4.97
C ASN A 60 7.53 -5.28 4.47
N PRO A 61 8.82 -5.40 4.08
CA PRO A 61 9.37 -6.67 3.59
C PRO A 61 9.23 -7.81 4.58
N GLU A 62 9.40 -7.56 5.87
CA GLU A 62 9.27 -8.59 6.90
C GLU A 62 7.84 -9.12 6.97
N TRP A 63 6.85 -8.23 6.83
CA TRP A 63 5.47 -8.69 6.78
C TRP A 63 5.20 -9.52 5.53
N LEU A 64 5.64 -9.04 4.37
CA LEU A 64 5.34 -9.73 3.11
C LEU A 64 5.98 -11.12 3.06
N LYS A 65 7.24 -11.22 3.47
CA LYS A 65 7.99 -12.48 3.42
C LYS A 65 7.66 -13.40 4.59
N ASN A 66 7.54 -12.86 5.80
CA ASN A 66 7.50 -13.65 7.03
C ASN A 66 6.26 -13.42 7.89
N GLY A 67 5.40 -12.50 7.51
CA GLY A 67 4.18 -12.20 8.27
C GLY A 67 4.42 -11.46 9.57
N LYS A 68 5.55 -10.78 9.70
CA LYS A 68 5.93 -10.08 10.93
C LYS A 68 5.86 -8.57 10.79
N GLY A 69 5.32 -7.93 11.82
CA GLY A 69 5.25 -6.48 11.88
C GLY A 69 4.07 -5.91 11.13
N ASP A 70 4.09 -4.61 10.93
CA ASP A 70 3.02 -3.90 10.23
C ASP A 70 3.09 -4.16 8.72
N ILE A 71 1.92 -4.09 8.07
CA ILE A 71 1.82 -4.32 6.62
C ILE A 71 2.58 -3.24 5.85
N TYR A 72 2.40 -1.98 6.25
CA TYR A 72 2.97 -0.84 5.55
C TYR A 72 4.01 -0.13 6.39
N ILE A 73 5.07 0.34 5.72
CA ILE A 73 6.07 1.21 6.33
C ILE A 73 6.45 2.30 5.34
N ILE A 74 6.81 3.46 5.88
CA ILE A 74 7.41 4.54 5.09
C ILE A 74 8.75 4.83 5.73
N PRO A 75 9.86 4.66 5.01
CA PRO A 75 11.19 4.86 5.59
C PRO A 75 11.33 6.25 6.21
N GLY A 76 11.83 6.29 7.44
CA GLY A 76 12.06 7.53 8.16
C GLY A 76 10.86 8.13 8.86
N LEU A 77 9.67 7.53 8.72
CA LEU A 77 8.45 8.03 9.37
C LEU A 77 7.85 6.93 10.25
N PRO A 78 7.66 7.21 11.55
CA PRO A 78 7.06 6.23 12.46
C PRO A 78 5.53 6.26 12.35
N LEU A 79 5.00 5.80 11.21
CA LEU A 79 3.57 5.82 10.94
C LEU A 79 2.91 4.54 11.47
N GLN A 80 1.65 4.69 11.89
CA GLN A 80 0.84 3.53 12.19
C GLN A 80 0.38 2.87 10.89
N SER A 81 -0.03 1.60 10.99
CA SER A 81 -0.47 0.83 9.80
C SER A 81 -1.55 1.54 8.99
N THR A 82 -2.51 2.18 9.68
CA THR A 82 -3.59 2.90 9.00
C THR A 82 -3.08 4.09 8.21
N ASP A 83 -2.09 4.81 8.74
CA ASP A 83 -1.50 5.95 8.06
C ASP A 83 -0.75 5.49 6.81
N ALA A 84 0.06 4.45 6.92
CA ALA A 84 0.81 3.91 5.80
C ALA A 84 -0.12 3.34 4.73
N GLU A 85 -1.23 2.72 5.15
CA GLU A 85 -2.23 2.20 4.22
C GLU A 85 -2.87 3.33 3.41
N LEU A 86 -3.23 4.42 4.08
CA LEU A 86 -3.82 5.58 3.41
C LEU A 86 -2.84 6.19 2.41
N LEU A 87 -1.58 6.33 2.79
CA LEU A 87 -0.56 6.87 1.89
C LEU A 87 -0.31 5.95 0.70
N ALA A 88 -0.31 4.64 0.91
CA ALA A 88 -0.16 3.69 -0.18
C ALA A 88 -1.30 3.84 -1.19
N LYS A 89 -2.53 3.96 -0.72
CA LYS A 89 -3.70 4.18 -1.57
C LYS A 89 -3.61 5.51 -2.31
N PHE A 90 -3.18 6.55 -1.62
CA PHE A 90 -3.00 7.87 -2.21
C PHE A 90 -2.02 7.82 -3.39
N HIS A 91 -0.91 7.12 -3.23
CA HIS A 91 0.10 7.00 -4.28
C HIS A 91 -0.36 6.17 -5.48
N LEU A 92 -1.43 5.38 -5.33
CA LEU A 92 -2.01 4.65 -6.46
C LEU A 92 -2.86 5.52 -7.36
N LEU A 93 -3.24 6.70 -6.89
CA LEU A 93 -4.06 7.62 -7.68
C LEU A 93 -3.23 8.32 -8.74
N PRO A 94 -3.84 8.67 -9.89
CA PRO A 94 -3.19 9.55 -10.85
C PRO A 94 -2.78 10.87 -10.21
N GLU A 95 -1.73 11.49 -10.74
CA GLU A 95 -1.18 12.72 -10.19
C GLU A 95 -2.24 13.82 -10.03
N GLN A 96 -3.14 13.91 -11.00
CA GLN A 96 -4.22 14.92 -10.97
C GLN A 96 -5.12 14.75 -9.76
N GLU A 97 -5.52 13.50 -9.48
CA GLU A 97 -6.37 13.21 -8.33
C GLU A 97 -5.62 13.39 -7.02
N GLN A 98 -4.34 13.07 -6.97
CA GLN A 98 -3.50 13.34 -5.80
C GLN A 98 -3.52 14.84 -5.47
N HIS A 99 -3.40 15.68 -6.49
CA HIS A 99 -3.40 17.13 -6.35
C HIS A 99 -4.74 17.64 -5.79
N MET A 100 -5.83 17.10 -6.31
CA MET A 100 -7.18 17.45 -5.83
C MET A 100 -7.36 17.11 -4.36
N ILE A 101 -6.88 15.95 -3.95
CA ILE A 101 -6.98 15.50 -2.56
C ILE A 101 -6.13 16.40 -1.65
N GLU A 102 -4.93 16.77 -2.09
CA GLU A 102 -4.08 17.69 -1.33
C GLU A 102 -4.77 19.03 -1.11
N GLU A 103 -5.44 19.56 -2.13
CA GLU A 103 -6.18 20.81 -2.01
C GLU A 103 -7.31 20.71 -1.00
N ILE A 104 -8.03 19.57 -0.99
CA ILE A 104 -9.10 19.33 -0.03
C ILE A 104 -8.54 19.26 1.40
N ILE A 105 -7.46 18.54 1.59
CA ILE A 105 -6.80 18.43 2.89
C ILE A 105 -6.36 19.81 3.38
N ASN A 106 -5.74 20.60 2.52
CA ASN A 106 -5.31 21.95 2.87
C ASN A 106 -6.47 22.84 3.26
N ALA A 107 -7.59 22.77 2.54
CA ALA A 107 -8.78 23.53 2.86
C ALA A 107 -9.32 23.19 4.26
N PHE A 108 -9.37 21.91 4.60
CA PHE A 108 -9.81 21.47 5.92
C PHE A 108 -8.84 21.89 7.02
N LEU A 109 -7.54 21.83 6.75
CA LEU A 109 -6.52 22.24 7.72
C LEU A 109 -6.63 23.72 8.03
N ILE A 110 -6.81 24.57 7.02
CA ILE A 110 -6.97 26.00 7.19
C ILE A 110 -8.21 26.29 8.02
N LYS A 111 -9.33 25.65 7.71
CA LYS A 111 -10.58 25.81 8.45
C LYS A 111 -10.41 25.42 9.93
N THR A 112 -9.75 24.28 10.17
CA THR A 112 -9.52 23.80 11.54
C THR A 112 -8.64 24.75 12.33
N MET A 113 -7.57 25.25 11.72
CA MET A 113 -6.66 26.20 12.35
C MET A 113 -7.37 27.52 12.69
N THR A 114 -8.18 28.02 11.76
CA THR A 114 -8.96 29.25 11.99
C THR A 114 -9.96 29.07 13.13
N SER A 115 -10.64 27.93 13.19
CA SER A 115 -11.59 27.63 14.25
C SER A 115 -10.89 27.54 15.62
N ALA A 116 -9.70 26.94 15.66
CA ALA A 116 -8.90 26.83 16.88
C ALA A 116 -8.49 28.20 17.39
N GLU A 117 -8.13 29.11 16.49
CA GLU A 117 -7.76 30.48 16.85
C GLU A 117 -8.94 31.25 17.43
N LYS A 118 -10.15 31.01 16.90
CA LYS A 118 -11.35 31.68 17.39
C LYS A 118 -11.77 31.24 18.79
N ILE A 119 -11.39 30.02 19.18
CA ILE A 119 -11.74 29.47 20.48
C ILE A 119 -10.86 30.03 21.61
N LYS A 120 -9.72 30.55 21.29
CA LYS A 120 -8.81 31.15 22.27
C LYS A 120 -9.36 32.52 22.74
#